data_74c6749642d04ca783c6bad6a3eeb611
#
_entry.id   74c6749642d04ca783c6bad6a3eeb611
#
_cell.length_a   1.000
_cell.length_b   1.000
_cell.length_c   1.000
_cell.angle_alpha   90.00
_cell.angle_beta   90.00
_cell.angle_gamma   90.00
#
_symmetry.space_group_name_H-M   'P 1'
#
loop_
_entity.id
_entity.type
_entity.pdbx_description
1 polymer ?
#
loop_
_entity_poly.entity_id
_entity_poly.type
_entity_poly.pdbx_seq_one_letter_code
_entity_poly.pdbx_strand_id
1 'polypeptide(L)'
;LNASASSTLPITFEVVSGSNVATVTSTGTVDVLGTGVATIRASQDGNSSFNPAPTVEQTLTVSKAAQTLTFGSLTNQNLSAGTYTLSATASSGLGVSFASSDTSVASITGNVATLVAGGTVQITASQGGNSIYDAATPVTHNLTIIDDTLQTQTITWSQNLSSLSFGAADTNMTATASSSLPITYTVTSGSSV
;
A
#
# COMPACT_ATOMS: atom_id res chain seq x y z
N LEU A 1 -25.45 21.38 23.20
CA LEU A 1 -25.93 22.48 22.36
C LEU A 1 -26.25 23.72 23.20
N ASN A 2 -26.23 24.87 22.58
CA ASN A 2 -26.54 26.12 23.25
C ASN A 2 -27.52 26.92 22.39
N ALA A 3 -28.68 27.23 22.95
CA ALA A 3 -29.71 28.08 22.34
C ALA A 3 -30.43 28.87 23.43
N SER A 4 -31.00 30.02 23.06
CA SER A 4 -31.76 30.85 23.98
C SER A 4 -33.03 31.37 23.31
N ALA A 5 -34.08 31.48 24.08
CA ALA A 5 -35.31 32.13 23.67
C ALA A 5 -35.46 33.50 24.39
N SER A 6 -36.03 34.50 23.72
CA SER A 6 -36.26 35.83 24.30
C SER A 6 -37.22 35.78 25.50
N SER A 7 -38.09 34.76 25.55
CA SER A 7 -38.98 34.48 26.65
C SER A 7 -38.29 33.90 27.90
N THR A 8 -37.00 33.50 27.81
CA THR A 8 -36.26 32.74 28.82
C THR A 8 -36.85 31.35 29.16
N LEU A 9 -37.86 30.90 28.42
CA LEU A 9 -38.45 29.57 28.59
C LEU A 9 -37.49 28.46 28.07
N PRO A 10 -37.59 27.25 28.60
CA PRO A 10 -36.74 26.15 28.20
C PRO A 10 -36.85 25.83 26.71
N ILE A 11 -35.72 25.50 26.06
CA ILE A 11 -35.64 25.01 24.68
C ILE A 11 -35.50 23.50 24.69
N THR A 12 -36.16 22.84 23.76
CA THR A 12 -36.03 21.43 23.49
C THR A 12 -35.29 21.18 22.20
N PHE A 13 -34.51 20.12 22.14
CA PHE A 13 -33.74 19.72 20.96
C PHE A 13 -34.17 18.33 20.48
N GLU A 14 -34.24 18.17 19.17
CA GLU A 14 -34.50 16.86 18.53
C GLU A 14 -33.67 16.70 17.23
N VAL A 15 -33.38 15.45 16.86
CA VAL A 15 -32.81 15.13 15.54
C VAL A 15 -33.99 14.88 14.60
N VAL A 16 -34.14 15.74 13.58
CA VAL A 16 -35.20 15.63 12.57
C VAL A 16 -34.82 14.81 11.36
N SER A 17 -33.48 14.67 11.11
CA SER A 17 -32.92 13.75 10.11
C SER A 17 -31.53 13.32 10.50
N GLY A 18 -31.09 12.14 10.00
CA GLY A 18 -29.76 11.62 10.29
C GLY A 18 -29.62 11.01 11.69
N SER A 19 -30.65 10.33 12.20
CA SER A 19 -30.64 9.64 13.51
C SER A 19 -29.61 8.50 13.62
N ASN A 20 -29.06 8.03 12.50
CA ASN A 20 -27.93 7.12 12.44
C ASN A 20 -26.57 7.82 12.58
N VAL A 21 -26.53 9.15 12.49
CA VAL A 21 -25.31 9.99 12.61
C VAL A 21 -25.19 10.51 14.03
N ALA A 22 -26.29 11.00 14.62
CA ALA A 22 -26.29 11.51 15.97
C ALA A 22 -27.67 11.34 16.64
N THR A 23 -27.67 11.31 17.97
CA THR A 23 -28.84 11.55 18.82
C THR A 23 -28.65 12.80 19.67
N VAL A 24 -29.74 13.40 20.13
CA VAL A 24 -29.69 14.56 21.01
C VAL A 24 -30.69 14.39 22.16
N THR A 25 -30.27 14.71 23.38
CA THR A 25 -31.21 14.84 24.51
C THR A 25 -32.01 16.10 24.41
N SER A 26 -33.19 16.13 25.02
CA SER A 26 -34.02 17.36 25.08
C SER A 26 -33.27 18.55 25.70
N THR A 27 -32.24 18.30 26.50
CA THR A 27 -31.40 19.34 27.13
C THR A 27 -30.17 19.73 26.29
N GLY A 28 -29.98 19.13 25.10
CA GLY A 28 -28.96 19.55 24.14
C GLY A 28 -27.62 18.80 24.22
N THR A 29 -27.55 17.65 24.91
CA THR A 29 -26.37 16.77 24.79
C THR A 29 -26.45 15.98 23.49
N VAL A 30 -25.40 16.02 22.68
CA VAL A 30 -25.31 15.30 21.39
C VAL A 30 -24.41 14.08 21.57
N ASP A 31 -24.92 12.91 21.19
CA ASP A 31 -24.14 11.66 21.07
C ASP A 31 -23.92 11.37 19.59
N VAL A 32 -22.66 11.25 19.17
CA VAL A 32 -22.28 10.91 17.79
C VAL A 32 -22.28 9.41 17.62
N LEU A 33 -23.08 8.89 16.68
CA LEU A 33 -23.25 7.46 16.41
C LEU A 33 -22.51 7.00 15.14
N GLY A 34 -22.29 7.92 14.17
CA GLY A 34 -21.69 7.59 12.90
C GLY A 34 -21.29 8.83 12.11
N THR A 35 -20.71 8.62 10.94
CA THR A 35 -20.34 9.68 10.00
C THR A 35 -21.51 10.02 9.08
N GLY A 36 -21.59 11.27 8.63
CA GLY A 36 -22.64 11.75 7.75
C GLY A 36 -23.18 13.09 8.19
N VAL A 37 -24.44 13.34 7.84
CA VAL A 37 -25.10 14.61 8.12
C VAL A 37 -26.36 14.35 8.94
N ALA A 38 -26.53 15.10 10.02
CA ALA A 38 -27.75 15.13 10.81
C ALA A 38 -28.29 16.55 10.87
N THR A 39 -29.62 16.71 10.93
CA THR A 39 -30.28 17.99 11.17
C THR A 39 -30.87 17.99 12.57
N ILE A 40 -30.49 18.97 13.37
CA ILE A 40 -30.97 19.15 14.74
C ILE A 40 -31.86 20.40 14.77
N ARG A 41 -33.04 20.24 15.35
CA ARG A 41 -34.04 21.31 15.53
C ARG A 41 -34.07 21.74 16.99
N ALA A 42 -34.09 23.04 17.20
CA ALA A 42 -34.42 23.65 18.48
C ALA A 42 -35.88 24.21 18.41
N SER A 43 -36.68 23.92 19.42
CA SER A 43 -38.06 24.37 19.53
C SER A 43 -38.38 24.90 20.93
N GLN A 44 -39.37 25.77 20.99
CA GLN A 44 -39.92 26.33 22.24
C GLN A 44 -41.42 26.55 22.07
N ASP A 45 -42.24 25.81 22.80
CA ASP A 45 -43.68 25.69 22.58
C ASP A 45 -44.52 26.87 23.15
N GLY A 46 -43.87 27.84 23.81
CA GLY A 46 -44.56 28.93 24.48
C GLY A 46 -45.21 28.51 25.80
N ASN A 47 -46.10 29.36 26.29
CA ASN A 47 -46.91 29.10 27.47
C ASN A 47 -48.14 30.06 27.45
N SER A 48 -48.84 30.23 28.56
CA SER A 48 -49.98 31.13 28.67
C SER A 48 -49.66 32.61 28.39
N SER A 49 -48.38 33.04 28.39
CA SER A 49 -47.92 34.40 28.20
C SER A 49 -47.14 34.62 26.90
N PHE A 50 -46.62 33.57 26.27
CA PHE A 50 -45.83 33.62 25.06
C PHE A 50 -46.32 32.60 24.04
N ASN A 51 -46.43 33.02 22.78
CA ASN A 51 -46.67 32.11 21.67
C ASN A 51 -45.45 31.19 21.43
N PRO A 52 -45.62 30.01 20.78
CA PRO A 52 -44.49 29.20 20.32
C PRO A 52 -43.52 30.04 19.48
N ALA A 53 -42.21 29.84 19.71
CA ALA A 53 -41.20 30.46 18.88
C ALA A 53 -41.07 29.72 17.53
N PRO A 54 -40.71 30.42 16.45
CA PRO A 54 -40.26 29.73 15.23
C PRO A 54 -39.14 28.74 15.52
N THR A 55 -39.25 27.56 14.97
CA THR A 55 -38.21 26.55 15.12
C THR A 55 -36.94 26.94 14.35
N VAL A 56 -35.78 26.54 14.87
CA VAL A 56 -34.46 26.75 14.23
C VAL A 56 -33.78 25.40 14.01
N GLU A 57 -33.34 25.18 12.79
CA GLU A 57 -32.62 23.96 12.42
C GLU A 57 -31.14 24.24 12.15
N GLN A 58 -30.27 23.30 12.57
CA GLN A 58 -28.86 23.35 12.33
C GLN A 58 -28.37 22.00 11.80
N THR A 59 -27.43 22.06 10.86
CA THR A 59 -26.80 20.87 10.30
C THR A 59 -25.54 20.50 11.09
N LEU A 60 -25.50 19.25 11.55
CA LEU A 60 -24.30 18.63 12.10
C LEU A 60 -23.70 17.75 11.02
N THR A 61 -22.44 18.03 10.65
CA THR A 61 -21.66 17.16 9.77
C THR A 61 -20.58 16.43 10.57
N VAL A 62 -20.62 15.11 10.52
CA VAL A 62 -19.61 14.24 11.14
C VAL A 62 -18.80 13.61 10.02
N SER A 63 -17.54 14.04 9.88
CA SER A 63 -16.60 13.53 8.87
C SER A 63 -15.95 12.25 9.34
N LYS A 64 -15.45 11.44 8.39
CA LYS A 64 -14.59 10.31 8.71
C LYS A 64 -13.29 10.77 9.35
N ALA A 65 -12.70 9.91 10.16
CA ALA A 65 -11.39 10.16 10.77
C ALA A 65 -10.28 9.84 9.76
N ALA A 66 -9.28 10.70 9.68
CA ALA A 66 -8.07 10.41 8.90
C ALA A 66 -7.28 9.28 9.55
N GLN A 67 -6.58 8.50 8.73
CA GLN A 67 -5.67 7.46 9.17
C GLN A 67 -4.37 7.49 8.38
N THR A 68 -3.33 6.90 8.96
CA THR A 68 -2.01 6.75 8.35
C THR A 68 -1.66 5.28 8.20
N LEU A 69 -0.83 4.97 7.21
CA LEU A 69 -0.31 3.65 6.95
C LEU A 69 1.20 3.63 7.23
N THR A 70 1.65 2.67 8.02
CA THR A 70 3.07 2.43 8.27
C THR A 70 3.46 1.12 7.60
N PHE A 71 4.34 1.22 6.60
CA PHE A 71 4.95 0.11 5.88
C PHE A 71 6.45 0.40 5.80
N GLY A 72 7.27 -0.42 6.46
CA GLY A 72 8.72 -0.25 6.50
C GLY A 72 9.40 -0.65 5.20
N SER A 73 10.64 -0.19 5.01
CA SER A 73 11.48 -0.62 3.88
C SER A 73 11.66 -2.13 3.88
N LEU A 74 11.67 -2.72 2.68
CA LEU A 74 11.84 -4.15 2.49
C LEU A 74 13.32 -4.51 2.37
N THR A 75 13.71 -5.64 2.95
CA THR A 75 15.06 -6.17 2.81
C THR A 75 15.16 -7.01 1.54
N ASN A 76 16.35 -7.03 0.92
CA ASN A 76 16.61 -7.91 -0.20
C ASN A 76 16.38 -9.38 0.21
N GLN A 77 15.82 -10.16 -0.70
CA GLN A 77 15.53 -11.57 -0.50
C GLN A 77 16.28 -12.42 -1.52
N ASN A 78 16.68 -13.62 -1.15
CA ASN A 78 17.17 -14.61 -2.08
C ASN A 78 16.00 -15.37 -2.70
N LEU A 79 16.07 -15.68 -3.99
CA LEU A 79 15.03 -16.44 -4.68
C LEU A 79 14.81 -17.82 -4.03
N SER A 80 15.88 -18.45 -3.55
CA SER A 80 15.83 -19.73 -2.83
C SER A 80 15.00 -19.71 -1.55
N ALA A 81 14.72 -18.54 -0.96
CA ALA A 81 13.84 -18.41 0.21
C ALA A 81 12.37 -18.72 -0.12
N GLY A 82 11.99 -18.62 -1.39
CA GLY A 82 10.67 -18.96 -1.91
C GLY A 82 9.55 -18.01 -1.51
N THR A 83 9.51 -17.53 -0.25
CA THR A 83 8.49 -16.61 0.25
C THR A 83 9.06 -15.54 1.18
N TYR A 84 8.35 -14.39 1.24
CA TYR A 84 8.66 -13.29 2.15
C TYR A 84 7.38 -12.76 2.78
N THR A 85 7.34 -12.66 4.11
CA THR A 85 6.18 -12.13 4.82
C THR A 85 6.23 -10.61 4.91
N LEU A 86 5.20 -9.96 4.40
CA LEU A 86 5.01 -8.51 4.44
C LEU A 86 4.33 -8.10 5.74
N SER A 87 4.71 -6.94 6.30
CA SER A 87 4.10 -6.40 7.51
C SER A 87 3.89 -4.89 7.36
N ALA A 88 2.64 -4.47 7.51
CA ALA A 88 2.26 -3.06 7.56
C ALA A 88 1.11 -2.88 8.55
N THR A 89 0.97 -1.68 9.08
CA THR A 89 -0.09 -1.35 10.06
C THR A 89 -0.76 -0.03 9.67
N ALA A 90 -2.08 0.02 9.86
CA ALA A 90 -2.85 1.26 9.78
C ALA A 90 -3.12 1.79 11.20
N SER A 91 -3.07 3.12 11.38
CA SER A 91 -3.35 3.77 12.69
C SER A 91 -4.77 3.49 13.20
N SER A 92 -5.69 3.14 12.29
CA SER A 92 -7.06 2.72 12.61
C SER A 92 -7.17 1.29 13.15
N GLY A 93 -6.12 0.47 13.05
CA GLY A 93 -6.16 -0.97 13.32
C GLY A 93 -6.85 -1.81 12.25
N LEU A 94 -7.29 -1.21 11.14
CA LEU A 94 -7.91 -1.93 10.02
C LEU A 94 -6.86 -2.73 9.23
N GLY A 95 -7.29 -3.84 8.63
CA GLY A 95 -6.43 -4.73 7.84
C GLY A 95 -5.83 -4.02 6.62
N VAL A 96 -4.54 -4.24 6.38
CA VAL A 96 -3.79 -3.72 5.24
C VAL A 96 -3.74 -4.77 4.14
N SER A 97 -3.89 -4.33 2.89
CA SER A 97 -3.72 -5.14 1.69
C SER A 97 -2.42 -4.80 0.97
N PHE A 98 -1.86 -5.78 0.24
CA PHE A 98 -0.62 -5.62 -0.51
C PHE A 98 -0.83 -5.97 -1.97
N ALA A 99 -0.11 -5.27 -2.85
CA ALA A 99 -0.09 -5.52 -4.27
C ALA A 99 1.35 -5.46 -4.80
N SER A 100 1.66 -6.31 -5.77
CA SER A 100 2.91 -6.31 -6.52
C SER A 100 2.71 -5.62 -7.88
N SER A 101 3.67 -4.84 -8.31
CA SER A 101 3.67 -4.23 -9.64
C SER A 101 4.00 -5.24 -10.75
N ASP A 102 4.62 -6.37 -10.41
CA ASP A 102 4.98 -7.42 -11.36
C ASP A 102 4.90 -8.81 -10.70
N THR A 103 3.86 -9.55 -11.04
CA THR A 103 3.62 -10.90 -10.51
C THR A 103 4.54 -11.97 -11.10
N SER A 104 5.28 -11.66 -12.18
CA SER A 104 6.31 -12.54 -12.72
C SER A 104 7.61 -12.51 -11.90
N VAL A 105 7.82 -11.45 -11.10
CA VAL A 105 8.95 -11.30 -10.16
C VAL A 105 8.54 -11.72 -8.74
N ALA A 106 7.40 -11.19 -8.25
CA ALA A 106 6.81 -11.61 -6.98
C ALA A 106 5.29 -11.54 -7.05
N SER A 107 4.59 -12.62 -6.68
CA SER A 107 3.14 -12.66 -6.54
C SER A 107 2.74 -12.55 -5.06
N ILE A 108 1.56 -11.97 -4.77
CA ILE A 108 1.12 -11.74 -3.39
C ILE A 108 -0.20 -12.45 -3.12
N THR A 109 -0.25 -13.16 -1.98
CA THR A 109 -1.47 -13.73 -1.43
C THR A 109 -1.58 -13.35 0.05
N GLY A 110 -2.58 -12.55 0.39
CA GLY A 110 -2.71 -11.98 1.74
C GLY A 110 -1.51 -11.07 2.06
N ASN A 111 -0.72 -11.45 3.06
CA ASN A 111 0.51 -10.76 3.44
C ASN A 111 1.80 -11.55 3.08
N VAL A 112 1.70 -12.56 2.23
CA VAL A 112 2.83 -13.37 1.79
C VAL A 112 3.16 -13.06 0.34
N ALA A 113 4.39 -12.62 0.08
CA ALA A 113 4.96 -12.52 -1.25
C ALA A 113 5.65 -13.85 -1.59
N THR A 114 5.25 -14.49 -2.70
CA THR A 114 5.93 -15.63 -3.30
C THR A 114 6.96 -15.10 -4.28
N LEU A 115 8.23 -15.46 -4.09
CA LEU A 115 9.36 -15.03 -4.92
C LEU A 115 9.42 -15.92 -6.16
N VAL A 116 9.26 -15.33 -7.36
CA VAL A 116 9.09 -16.08 -8.62
C VAL A 116 10.37 -16.01 -9.46
N ALA A 117 10.99 -14.83 -9.53
CA ALA A 117 12.21 -14.62 -10.31
C ALA A 117 13.10 -13.55 -9.67
N GLY A 118 14.40 -13.57 -9.99
CA GLY A 118 15.33 -12.49 -9.64
C GLY A 118 14.94 -11.18 -10.31
N GLY A 119 15.05 -10.05 -9.58
CA GLY A 119 14.68 -8.73 -10.08
C GLY A 119 14.26 -7.78 -8.97
N THR A 120 13.82 -6.59 -9.35
CA THR A 120 13.27 -5.60 -8.41
C THR A 120 11.84 -5.29 -8.77
N VAL A 121 10.94 -5.38 -7.81
CA VAL A 121 9.50 -5.15 -7.96
C VAL A 121 9.02 -4.17 -6.88
N GLN A 122 8.02 -3.35 -7.22
CA GLN A 122 7.37 -2.47 -6.24
C GLN A 122 6.25 -3.21 -5.51
N ILE A 123 6.28 -3.14 -4.18
CA ILE A 123 5.23 -3.64 -3.31
C ILE A 123 4.51 -2.44 -2.71
N THR A 124 3.21 -2.35 -2.94
CA THR A 124 2.35 -1.30 -2.42
C THR A 124 1.46 -1.84 -1.32
N ALA A 125 1.52 -1.23 -0.15
CA ALA A 125 0.58 -1.43 0.94
C ALA A 125 -0.56 -0.40 0.83
N SER A 126 -1.81 -0.82 1.02
CA SER A 126 -2.99 0.04 0.97
C SER A 126 -4.02 -0.33 2.02
N GLN A 127 -4.82 0.67 2.41
CA GLN A 127 -5.95 0.52 3.33
C GLN A 127 -7.09 1.46 2.89
N GLY A 128 -8.24 0.89 2.48
CA GLY A 128 -9.34 1.61 1.82
C GLY A 128 -10.29 2.37 2.73
N GLY A 129 -10.07 2.37 4.06
CA GLY A 129 -11.00 2.96 5.02
C GLY A 129 -12.25 2.10 5.24
N ASN A 130 -13.20 2.67 5.95
CA ASN A 130 -14.52 2.08 6.22
C ASN A 130 -15.57 3.18 6.45
N SER A 131 -16.65 2.90 7.19
CA SER A 131 -17.65 3.91 7.52
C SER A 131 -17.13 5.00 8.48
N ILE A 132 -16.05 4.75 9.23
CA ILE A 132 -15.53 5.65 10.28
C ILE A 132 -14.22 6.33 9.84
N TYR A 133 -13.38 5.64 9.05
CA TYR A 133 -12.06 6.11 8.61
C TYR A 133 -12.01 6.36 7.12
N ASP A 134 -11.33 7.41 6.70
CA ASP A 134 -10.95 7.64 5.30
C ASP A 134 -9.91 6.60 4.84
N ALA A 135 -9.75 6.44 3.52
CA ALA A 135 -8.66 5.66 2.98
C ALA A 135 -7.31 6.27 3.38
N ALA A 136 -6.35 5.41 3.76
CA ALA A 136 -4.98 5.84 3.98
C ALA A 136 -4.26 6.11 2.64
N THR A 137 -3.31 7.04 2.64
CA THR A 137 -2.37 7.19 1.52
C THR A 137 -1.56 5.91 1.37
N PRO A 138 -1.55 5.24 0.20
CA PRO A 138 -0.76 4.03 0.00
C PRO A 138 0.73 4.29 0.17
N VAL A 139 1.46 3.29 0.64
CA VAL A 139 2.92 3.32 0.80
C VAL A 139 3.54 2.24 -0.07
N THR A 140 4.56 2.61 -0.87
CA THR A 140 5.22 1.70 -1.81
C THR A 140 6.71 1.60 -1.51
N HIS A 141 7.24 0.36 -1.53
CA HIS A 141 8.65 0.06 -1.39
C HIS A 141 9.12 -0.93 -2.45
N ASN A 142 10.39 -0.85 -2.80
CA ASN A 142 11.03 -1.82 -3.68
C ASN A 142 11.41 -3.07 -2.89
N LEU A 143 11.09 -4.25 -3.44
CA LEU A 143 11.60 -5.55 -3.04
C LEU A 143 12.58 -6.02 -4.11
N THR A 144 13.84 -6.21 -3.74
CA THR A 144 14.86 -6.80 -4.62
C THR A 144 15.02 -8.27 -4.30
N ILE A 145 14.87 -9.12 -5.33
CA ILE A 145 15.04 -10.56 -5.26
C ILE A 145 16.34 -10.91 -6.00
N ILE A 146 17.26 -11.53 -5.28
CA ILE A 146 18.55 -11.98 -5.81
C ILE A 146 18.39 -13.42 -6.29
N ASP A 147 18.69 -13.68 -7.57
CA ASP A 147 18.72 -15.06 -8.07
C ASP A 147 20.00 -15.73 -7.60
N ASP A 148 19.91 -16.44 -6.50
CA ASP A 148 20.96 -17.26 -5.89
C ASP A 148 20.88 -18.73 -6.32
N THR A 149 19.99 -19.05 -7.26
CA THR A 149 19.86 -20.41 -7.83
C THR A 149 20.84 -20.62 -8.98
N LEU A 150 21.36 -19.53 -9.57
CA LEU A 150 22.35 -19.60 -10.63
C LEU A 150 23.72 -20.04 -10.06
N GLN A 151 24.30 -21.04 -10.68
CA GLN A 151 25.63 -21.49 -10.32
C GLN A 151 26.71 -20.66 -11.01
N THR A 152 27.77 -20.32 -10.27
CA THR A 152 28.96 -19.69 -10.85
C THR A 152 29.68 -20.69 -11.76
N GLN A 153 30.18 -20.21 -12.90
CA GLN A 153 30.99 -21.01 -13.80
C GLN A 153 32.31 -20.28 -14.11
N THR A 154 33.27 -21.07 -14.48
CA THR A 154 34.59 -20.59 -14.92
C THR A 154 34.93 -21.14 -16.29
N ILE A 155 35.69 -20.37 -17.09
CA ILE A 155 36.25 -20.81 -18.35
C ILE A 155 37.73 -21.17 -18.08
N THR A 156 38.12 -22.38 -18.47
CA THR A 156 39.52 -22.82 -18.47
C THR A 156 40.01 -22.85 -19.90
N TRP A 157 41.03 -22.06 -20.20
CA TRP A 157 41.68 -22.05 -21.49
C TRP A 157 43.20 -22.06 -21.32
N SER A 158 43.78 -23.25 -21.40
CA SER A 158 45.19 -23.48 -21.19
C SER A 158 45.97 -23.61 -22.52
N GLN A 159 45.29 -23.57 -23.67
CA GLN A 159 45.90 -23.69 -24.98
C GLN A 159 46.82 -22.48 -25.25
N ASN A 160 48.08 -22.77 -25.63
CA ASN A 160 49.02 -21.74 -25.99
C ASN A 160 48.92 -21.41 -27.50
N LEU A 161 48.58 -20.20 -27.80
CA LEU A 161 48.45 -19.66 -29.19
C LEU A 161 49.61 -18.74 -29.58
N SER A 162 50.66 -18.59 -28.77
CA SER A 162 51.71 -17.57 -28.94
C SER A 162 52.68 -17.86 -30.09
N SER A 163 52.61 -19.02 -30.73
CA SER A 163 53.60 -19.43 -31.73
C SER A 163 53.04 -20.08 -33.01
N LEU A 164 51.88 -19.60 -33.48
CA LEU A 164 51.33 -20.03 -34.77
C LEU A 164 51.98 -19.24 -35.88
N SER A 165 52.53 -19.97 -36.92
CA SER A 165 53.12 -19.36 -38.09
C SER A 165 52.11 -19.24 -39.21
N PHE A 166 52.25 -18.22 -40.06
CA PHE A 166 51.46 -18.10 -41.30
C PHE A 166 51.62 -19.36 -42.16
N GLY A 167 50.51 -19.97 -42.58
CA GLY A 167 50.49 -21.23 -43.34
C GLY A 167 50.53 -22.50 -42.47
N ALA A 168 50.54 -22.39 -41.15
CA ALA A 168 50.32 -23.52 -40.29
C ALA A 168 48.88 -24.10 -40.48
N ALA A 169 48.71 -25.41 -40.13
CA ALA A 169 47.39 -26.02 -40.17
C ALA A 169 46.42 -25.29 -39.21
N ASP A 170 45.14 -25.30 -39.54
CA ASP A 170 44.08 -24.76 -38.71
C ASP A 170 44.13 -25.37 -37.29
N THR A 171 44.00 -24.52 -36.31
CA THR A 171 44.05 -24.92 -34.89
C THR A 171 42.68 -24.81 -34.25
N ASN A 172 42.13 -25.90 -33.74
CA ASN A 172 40.89 -25.93 -33.01
C ASN A 172 41.07 -25.29 -31.63
N MET A 173 40.17 -24.40 -31.26
CA MET A 173 40.10 -23.82 -29.91
C MET A 173 39.56 -24.87 -28.91
N THR A 174 40.22 -24.97 -27.75
CA THR A 174 39.97 -26.07 -26.77
C THR A 174 39.60 -25.58 -25.37
N ALA A 175 39.05 -24.36 -25.25
CA ALA A 175 38.55 -23.90 -23.95
C ALA A 175 37.38 -24.76 -23.47
N THR A 176 37.26 -24.93 -22.13
CA THR A 176 36.18 -25.64 -21.48
C THR A 176 35.49 -24.74 -20.44
N ALA A 177 34.19 -24.85 -20.33
CA ALA A 177 33.43 -24.23 -19.25
C ALA A 177 33.10 -25.27 -18.16
N SER A 178 33.18 -24.89 -16.88
CA SER A 178 32.84 -25.77 -15.77
C SER A 178 31.35 -26.21 -15.81
N SER A 179 30.50 -25.43 -16.50
CA SER A 179 29.09 -25.75 -16.74
C SER A 179 28.86 -26.73 -17.88
N SER A 180 29.88 -27.11 -18.65
CA SER A 180 29.76 -27.86 -19.91
C SER A 180 28.94 -27.16 -21.02
N LEU A 181 28.60 -25.89 -20.85
CA LEU A 181 27.93 -25.12 -21.88
C LEU A 181 28.85 -24.74 -23.04
N PRO A 182 28.32 -24.54 -24.27
CA PRO A 182 29.12 -24.16 -25.44
C PRO A 182 29.87 -22.85 -25.21
N ILE A 183 31.10 -22.77 -25.72
CA ILE A 183 31.94 -21.58 -25.68
C ILE A 183 31.95 -20.91 -27.06
N THR A 184 31.73 -19.60 -27.10
CA THR A 184 31.89 -18.79 -28.30
C THR A 184 33.25 -18.09 -28.28
N TYR A 185 33.97 -18.11 -29.42
CA TYR A 185 35.24 -17.45 -29.60
C TYR A 185 35.05 -16.25 -30.52
N THR A 186 35.66 -15.11 -30.18
CA THR A 186 35.67 -13.92 -31.02
C THR A 186 37.08 -13.34 -31.12
N VAL A 187 37.45 -12.83 -32.30
CA VAL A 187 38.69 -12.07 -32.47
C VAL A 187 38.38 -10.60 -32.11
N THR A 188 39.03 -10.08 -31.07
CA THR A 188 38.82 -8.72 -30.55
C THR A 188 39.73 -7.67 -31.15
N SER A 189 40.85 -8.09 -31.76
CA SER A 189 41.78 -7.22 -32.45
C SER A 189 42.57 -8.03 -33.53
N GLY A 190 43.12 -7.38 -34.57
CA GLY A 190 43.90 -8.03 -35.62
C GLY A 190 43.09 -8.77 -36.70
N SER A 191 41.82 -8.38 -36.92
CA SER A 191 40.93 -9.04 -37.90
C SER A 191 41.16 -8.59 -39.37
N SER A 192 42.16 -7.74 -39.63
CA SER A 192 42.52 -7.27 -40.97
C SER A 192 43.93 -7.71 -41.38
N VAL A 193 43.97 -8.74 -42.16
CA VAL A 193 45.10 -9.06 -43.04
C VAL A 193 44.55 -9.21 -44.46
#